data_ff2e307f2b3e8608e76cfe7a49f2e5a7
#
_entry.id   ff2e307f2b3e8608e76cfe7a49f2e5a7
#
_cell.length_a   1.000
_cell.length_b   1.000
_cell.length_c   1.000
_cell.angle_alpha   90.00
_cell.angle_beta   90.00
_cell.angle_gamma   90.00
#
_symmetry.space_group_name_H-M   'P 1'
#
loop_
_entity.id
_entity.type
_entity.pdbx_description
1 polymer ?
#
loop_
_entity_poly.entity_id
_entity_poly.type
_entity_poly.pdbx_seq_one_letter_code
_entity_poly.pdbx_strand_id
1 'polypeptide(L)'
;DVTLQVTDKVHVEKNGTTILTPKLEQQQHGKVETHVASKIVNTDDKDHELVAEYQIVERGGQAVTGLVRTASRTLKAHESTSLDAILEVEQPKLWTVLNDKPALYELITRVYRDGQLVDAKKDLFGYRYYHWTPNEGFSLNGERIKFHGVSLHHDHGALGAEENYKAEYRRLKQMKEMGVNAIRTTHNPASPQTLQIAAELGL
;
A
#
# COMPACT_ATOMS: atom_id res chain seq x y z
N ASP A 1 16.26 6.50 11.17
CA ASP A 1 16.11 7.94 10.85
C ASP A 1 15.02 8.56 11.71
N VAL A 2 15.13 9.88 11.94
CA VAL A 2 14.11 10.65 12.66
C VAL A 2 13.43 11.57 11.65
N THR A 3 12.10 11.48 11.58
CA THR A 3 11.29 12.32 10.69
C THR A 3 10.29 13.15 11.48
N LEU A 4 10.07 14.39 11.08
CA LEU A 4 9.00 15.23 11.58
C LEU A 4 7.83 15.20 10.59
N GLN A 5 6.66 14.75 11.06
CA GLN A 5 5.43 14.82 10.28
C GLN A 5 4.58 15.99 10.80
N VAL A 6 4.19 16.88 9.90
CA VAL A 6 3.28 18.00 10.19
C VAL A 6 1.96 17.71 9.49
N THR A 7 0.89 17.71 10.27
CA THR A 7 -0.47 17.41 9.78
C THR A 7 -1.46 18.45 10.30
N ASP A 8 -2.66 18.49 9.71
CA ASP A 8 -3.80 19.14 10.37
C ASP A 8 -4.17 18.37 11.66
N LYS A 9 -4.89 19.00 12.54
CA LYS A 9 -5.44 18.35 13.75
C LYS A 9 -6.38 17.18 13.43
N VAL A 10 -7.01 17.22 12.26
CA VAL A 10 -7.78 16.11 11.69
C VAL A 10 -7.03 15.54 10.50
N HIS A 11 -6.54 14.32 10.62
CA HIS A 11 -5.72 13.68 9.59
C HIS A 11 -5.85 12.15 9.60
N VAL A 12 -5.39 11.51 8.55
CA VAL A 12 -5.25 10.04 8.50
C VAL A 12 -4.13 9.62 9.44
N GLU A 13 -4.42 8.70 10.35
CA GLU A 13 -3.42 8.15 11.27
C GLU A 13 -2.22 7.57 10.50
N LYS A 14 -1.03 7.65 11.07
CA LYS A 14 0.16 7.02 10.48
C LYS A 14 -0.10 5.51 10.31
N ASN A 15 0.08 5.00 9.08
CA ASN A 15 -0.26 3.62 8.69
C ASN A 15 -1.75 3.26 8.87
N GLY A 16 -2.64 4.25 8.93
CA GLY A 16 -4.08 4.06 9.16
C GLY A 16 -4.88 3.69 7.91
N THR A 17 -4.24 3.51 6.74
CA THR A 17 -4.91 3.07 5.51
C THR A 17 -4.89 1.55 5.40
N THR A 18 -6.03 0.96 5.09
CA THR A 18 -6.17 -0.47 4.78
C THR A 18 -6.75 -0.62 3.37
N ILE A 19 -6.15 -1.51 2.58
CA ILE A 19 -6.59 -1.85 1.22
C ILE A 19 -6.70 -3.37 1.14
N LEU A 20 -7.89 -3.90 0.88
CA LEU A 20 -8.15 -5.33 0.80
C LEU A 20 -8.89 -5.68 -0.49
N THR A 21 -8.57 -6.82 -1.06
CA THR A 21 -9.21 -7.36 -2.25
C THR A 21 -9.69 -8.80 -1.99
N PRO A 22 -10.70 -8.97 -1.10
CA PRO A 22 -11.04 -10.27 -0.51
C PRO A 22 -11.55 -11.30 -1.53
N LYS A 23 -12.07 -10.83 -2.68
CA LYS A 23 -12.64 -11.67 -3.73
C LYS A 23 -11.82 -11.62 -5.04
N LEU A 24 -10.55 -11.19 -4.98
CA LEU A 24 -9.75 -10.95 -6.17
C LEU A 24 -9.67 -12.18 -7.09
N GLU A 25 -9.39 -13.35 -6.52
CA GLU A 25 -9.25 -14.59 -7.29
C GLU A 25 -10.50 -14.93 -8.10
N GLN A 26 -11.69 -14.73 -7.52
CA GLN A 26 -12.96 -14.99 -8.19
C GLN A 26 -13.35 -13.90 -9.18
N GLN A 27 -12.91 -12.68 -8.95
CA GLN A 27 -13.34 -11.49 -9.69
C GLN A 27 -12.32 -10.99 -10.72
N GLN A 28 -11.10 -11.53 -10.78
CA GLN A 28 -9.96 -11.00 -11.56
C GLN A 28 -10.24 -10.81 -13.06
N HIS A 29 -11.18 -11.53 -13.62
CA HIS A 29 -11.58 -11.41 -15.03
C HIS A 29 -12.78 -10.50 -15.28
N GLY A 30 -13.22 -9.78 -14.25
CA GLY A 30 -14.32 -8.83 -14.29
C GLY A 30 -14.05 -7.64 -13.38
N LYS A 31 -15.08 -7.20 -12.66
CA LYS A 31 -14.97 -6.11 -11.70
C LYS A 31 -14.50 -6.63 -10.34
N VAL A 32 -13.37 -6.11 -9.89
CA VAL A 32 -12.78 -6.44 -8.60
C VAL A 32 -13.19 -5.42 -7.55
N GLU A 33 -13.85 -5.89 -6.50
CA GLU A 33 -14.14 -5.10 -5.30
C GLU A 33 -12.85 -4.84 -4.51
N THR A 34 -12.51 -3.57 -4.35
CA THR A 34 -11.39 -3.11 -3.52
C THR A 34 -11.96 -2.40 -2.30
N HIS A 35 -11.81 -3.02 -1.15
CA HIS A 35 -12.27 -2.49 0.14
C HIS A 35 -11.18 -1.59 0.71
N VAL A 36 -11.50 -0.33 0.91
CA VAL A 36 -10.56 0.66 1.46
C VAL A 36 -11.12 1.21 2.76
N ALA A 37 -10.24 1.45 3.72
CA ALA A 37 -10.58 2.09 4.98
C ALA A 37 -9.44 3.01 5.41
N SER A 38 -9.79 4.17 5.96
CA SER A 38 -8.82 5.10 6.54
C SER A 38 -9.22 5.43 7.97
N LYS A 39 -8.31 5.13 8.90
CA LYS A 39 -8.45 5.57 10.29
C LYS A 39 -8.09 7.05 10.38
N ILE A 40 -9.03 7.87 10.78
CA ILE A 40 -8.89 9.32 10.91
C ILE A 40 -8.91 9.67 12.38
N VAL A 41 -7.99 10.50 12.80
CA VAL A 41 -7.90 11.03 14.17
C VAL A 41 -8.27 12.50 14.19
N ASN A 42 -8.93 12.91 15.26
CA ASN A 42 -9.21 14.30 15.59
C ASN A 42 -8.45 14.64 16.88
N THR A 43 -7.43 15.47 16.78
CA THR A 43 -6.66 15.97 17.92
C THR A 43 -7.08 17.38 18.34
N ASP A 44 -8.16 17.90 17.77
CA ASP A 44 -8.75 19.19 18.15
C ASP A 44 -9.66 19.06 19.36
N ASP A 45 -9.93 20.19 20.02
CA ASP A 45 -10.84 20.33 21.16
C ASP A 45 -12.32 20.49 20.72
N LYS A 46 -12.61 20.30 19.43
CA LYS A 46 -13.93 20.45 18.81
C LYS A 46 -14.34 19.22 18.02
N ASP A 47 -15.63 19.00 17.95
CA ASP A 47 -16.24 18.03 17.04
C ASP A 47 -16.19 18.55 15.61
N HIS A 48 -16.02 17.65 14.64
CA HIS A 48 -15.94 17.99 13.22
C HIS A 48 -16.75 17.03 12.36
N GLU A 49 -17.34 17.53 11.28
CA GLU A 49 -17.95 16.71 10.25
C GLU A 49 -16.90 16.25 9.24
N LEU A 50 -16.81 14.92 9.05
CA LEU A 50 -15.80 14.30 8.19
C LEU A 50 -16.43 13.65 6.97
N VAL A 51 -15.73 13.80 5.85
CA VAL A 51 -15.96 13.03 4.62
C VAL A 51 -14.61 12.56 4.10
N ALA A 52 -14.50 11.29 3.74
CA ALA A 52 -13.38 10.79 2.97
C ALA A 52 -13.77 10.62 1.50
N GLU A 53 -12.82 10.85 0.62
CA GLU A 53 -12.93 10.65 -0.80
C GLU A 53 -11.80 9.74 -1.27
N TYR A 54 -12.15 8.71 -2.03
CA TYR A 54 -11.22 7.68 -2.50
C TYR A 54 -11.23 7.59 -4.02
N GLN A 55 -10.04 7.35 -4.59
CA GLN A 55 -9.87 7.07 -6.01
C GLN A 55 -8.68 6.15 -6.21
N ILE A 56 -8.81 5.17 -7.10
CA ILE A 56 -7.69 4.32 -7.50
C ILE A 56 -7.20 4.78 -8.87
N VAL A 57 -5.87 4.92 -9.00
CA VAL A 57 -5.18 5.25 -10.25
C VAL A 57 -4.10 4.20 -10.55
N GLU A 58 -3.79 3.93 -11.81
CA GLU A 58 -2.55 3.22 -12.17
C GLU A 58 -1.36 4.07 -11.72
N ARG A 59 -0.28 3.46 -11.26
CA ARG A 59 0.92 4.19 -10.85
C ARG A 59 1.48 5.04 -11.99
N GLY A 60 1.51 6.36 -11.78
CA GLY A 60 1.93 7.33 -12.79
C GLY A 60 1.03 7.45 -14.01
N GLY A 61 -0.20 6.95 -13.91
CA GLY A 61 -1.15 6.83 -15.01
C GLY A 61 -2.52 7.41 -14.72
N GLN A 62 -3.51 6.80 -15.37
CA GLN A 62 -4.89 7.27 -15.37
C GLN A 62 -5.69 6.71 -14.18
N ALA A 63 -6.75 7.41 -13.83
CA ALA A 63 -7.75 6.91 -12.89
C ALA A 63 -8.46 5.68 -13.47
N VAL A 64 -8.50 4.61 -12.65
CA VAL A 64 -9.19 3.35 -12.98
C VAL A 64 -10.52 3.22 -12.25
N THR A 65 -10.81 4.15 -11.33
CA THR A 65 -12.13 4.31 -10.70
C THR A 65 -12.61 5.77 -10.79
N GLY A 66 -13.91 5.96 -10.67
CA GLY A 66 -14.47 7.26 -10.30
C GLY A 66 -14.07 7.66 -8.87
N LEU A 67 -14.43 8.87 -8.49
CA LEU A 67 -14.32 9.33 -7.10
C LEU A 67 -15.48 8.73 -6.29
N VAL A 68 -15.15 8.10 -5.16
CA VAL A 68 -16.11 7.57 -4.20
C VAL A 68 -16.00 8.36 -2.90
N ARG A 69 -17.10 8.96 -2.47
CA ARG A 69 -17.20 9.72 -1.22
C ARG A 69 -17.96 8.91 -0.18
N THR A 70 -17.48 8.95 1.06
CA THR A 70 -18.23 8.41 2.19
C THR A 70 -19.41 9.30 2.57
N ALA A 71 -20.37 8.76 3.30
CA ALA A 71 -21.31 9.61 4.02
C ALA A 71 -20.57 10.50 5.02
N SER A 72 -21.15 11.67 5.32
CA SER A 72 -20.63 12.52 6.39
C SER A 72 -20.78 11.82 7.74
N ARG A 73 -19.77 11.98 8.60
CA ARG A 73 -19.74 11.44 9.96
C ARG A 73 -19.16 12.47 10.92
N THR A 74 -19.84 12.72 12.04
CA THR A 74 -19.31 13.53 13.13
C THR A 74 -18.22 12.75 13.86
N LEU A 75 -17.03 13.33 13.99
CA LEU A 75 -15.95 12.84 14.84
C LEU A 75 -15.75 13.79 16.00
N LYS A 76 -15.91 13.27 17.20
CA LYS A 76 -15.78 14.07 18.42
C LYS A 76 -14.34 14.47 18.68
N ALA A 77 -14.20 15.53 19.50
CA ALA A 77 -12.90 15.96 19.99
C ALA A 77 -12.12 14.81 20.62
N HIS A 78 -10.82 14.71 20.28
CA HIS A 78 -9.88 13.69 20.77
C HIS A 78 -10.26 12.22 20.49
N GLU A 79 -11.15 11.97 19.53
CA GLU A 79 -11.52 10.63 19.11
C GLU A 79 -10.89 10.23 17.76
N SER A 80 -11.06 8.98 17.39
CA SER A 80 -10.74 8.45 16.08
C SER A 80 -11.89 7.64 15.51
N THR A 81 -11.99 7.60 14.17
CA THR A 81 -12.98 6.78 13.45
C THR A 81 -12.36 6.18 12.21
N SER A 82 -12.97 5.12 11.69
CA SER A 82 -12.65 4.60 10.37
C SER A 82 -13.71 5.03 9.37
N LEU A 83 -13.29 5.61 8.25
CA LEU A 83 -14.13 5.83 7.08
C LEU A 83 -13.75 4.83 6.01
N ASP A 84 -14.73 4.14 5.45
CA ASP A 84 -14.53 3.04 4.52
C ASP A 84 -15.38 3.18 3.26
N ALA A 85 -14.92 2.57 2.19
CA ALA A 85 -15.61 2.51 0.90
C ALA A 85 -15.23 1.24 0.13
N ILE A 86 -16.03 0.88 -0.85
CA ILE A 86 -15.74 -0.16 -1.84
C ILE A 86 -15.61 0.51 -3.20
N LEU A 87 -14.47 0.30 -3.86
CA LEU A 87 -14.21 0.74 -5.22
C LEU A 87 -14.16 -0.48 -6.15
N GLU A 88 -14.72 -0.36 -7.34
CA GLU A 88 -14.67 -1.43 -8.35
C GLU A 88 -13.66 -1.08 -9.43
N VAL A 89 -12.70 -1.98 -9.68
CA VAL A 89 -11.72 -1.86 -10.76
C VAL A 89 -11.96 -2.96 -11.79
N GLU A 90 -12.14 -2.58 -13.04
CA GLU A 90 -12.34 -3.50 -14.15
C GLU A 90 -11.03 -4.20 -14.52
N GLN A 91 -11.00 -5.53 -14.45
CA GLN A 91 -9.89 -6.39 -14.87
C GLN A 91 -8.50 -5.85 -14.51
N PRO A 92 -8.19 -5.61 -13.20
CA PRO A 92 -6.91 -5.05 -12.82
C PRO A 92 -5.76 -5.99 -13.22
N LYS A 93 -4.65 -5.39 -13.66
CA LYS A 93 -3.42 -6.13 -13.89
C LYS A 93 -2.86 -6.62 -12.57
N LEU A 94 -2.56 -7.91 -12.50
CA LEU A 94 -2.04 -8.51 -11.27
C LEU A 94 -0.55 -8.20 -11.09
N TRP A 95 -0.17 -7.89 -9.86
CA TRP A 95 1.23 -7.75 -9.46
C TRP A 95 1.87 -9.14 -9.36
N THR A 96 3.07 -9.30 -9.91
CA THR A 96 3.80 -10.58 -9.87
C THR A 96 5.30 -10.35 -9.74
N VAL A 97 6.00 -11.36 -9.21
CA VAL A 97 7.48 -11.41 -9.15
C VAL A 97 8.12 -11.84 -10.48
N LEU A 98 7.31 -12.28 -11.44
CA LEU A 98 7.77 -12.81 -12.72
C LEU A 98 8.02 -11.72 -13.77
N ASN A 99 7.63 -10.50 -13.52
CA ASN A 99 7.78 -9.36 -14.42
C ASN A 99 8.82 -8.37 -13.92
N ASP A 100 9.56 -7.78 -14.86
CA ASP A 100 10.49 -6.68 -14.54
C ASP A 100 9.78 -5.35 -14.24
N LYS A 101 8.51 -5.24 -14.62
CA LYS A 101 7.65 -4.07 -14.37
C LYS A 101 6.31 -4.54 -13.80
N PRO A 102 6.26 -4.86 -12.51
CA PRO A 102 5.02 -5.29 -11.88
C PRO A 102 3.96 -4.19 -11.91
N ALA A 103 2.70 -4.60 -12.10
CA ALA A 103 1.58 -3.68 -12.11
C ALA A 103 1.32 -3.13 -10.70
N LEU A 104 1.36 -1.83 -10.57
CA LEU A 104 1.13 -1.13 -9.32
C LEU A 104 0.06 -0.05 -9.48
N TYR A 105 -0.69 0.17 -8.42
CA TYR A 105 -1.76 1.14 -8.31
C TYR A 105 -1.51 2.03 -7.10
N GLU A 106 -2.13 3.21 -7.10
CA GLU A 106 -2.13 4.13 -5.98
C GLU A 106 -3.57 4.38 -5.54
N LEU A 107 -3.84 4.19 -4.25
CA LEU A 107 -5.05 4.70 -3.63
C LEU A 107 -4.82 6.16 -3.24
N ILE A 108 -5.60 7.04 -3.79
CA ILE A 108 -5.64 8.46 -3.40
C ILE A 108 -6.76 8.63 -2.39
N THR A 109 -6.39 9.01 -1.18
CA THR A 109 -7.33 9.35 -0.09
C THR A 109 -7.31 10.85 0.14
N ARG A 110 -8.48 11.49 0.21
CA ARG A 110 -8.64 12.89 0.60
C ARG A 110 -9.60 12.96 1.78
N VAL A 111 -9.24 13.71 2.80
CA VAL A 111 -10.06 13.92 3.99
C VAL A 111 -10.53 15.36 4.05
N TYR A 112 -11.83 15.51 4.16
CA TYR A 112 -12.48 16.81 4.30
C TYR A 112 -13.00 16.92 5.73
N ARG A 113 -12.69 18.05 6.38
CA ARG A 113 -13.20 18.48 7.66
C ARG A 113 -14.08 19.71 7.45
N ASP A 114 -15.33 19.64 7.84
CA ASP A 114 -16.31 20.73 7.69
C ASP A 114 -16.36 21.29 6.26
N GLY A 115 -16.24 20.40 5.25
CA GLY A 115 -16.21 20.73 3.83
C GLY A 115 -14.87 21.21 3.28
N GLN A 116 -13.85 21.39 4.13
CA GLN A 116 -12.51 21.83 3.73
C GLN A 116 -11.55 20.64 3.63
N LEU A 117 -10.77 20.54 2.54
CA LEU A 117 -9.71 19.55 2.40
C LEU A 117 -8.60 19.82 3.42
N VAL A 118 -8.33 18.86 4.31
CA VAL A 118 -7.35 18.99 5.39
C VAL A 118 -6.22 17.96 5.31
N ASP A 119 -6.44 16.82 4.65
CA ASP A 119 -5.40 15.82 4.44
C ASP A 119 -5.55 15.11 3.11
N ALA A 120 -4.42 14.74 2.49
CA ALA A 120 -4.40 13.95 1.27
C ALA A 120 -3.22 12.99 1.29
N LYS A 121 -3.47 11.73 0.95
CA LYS A 121 -2.49 10.64 1.00
C LYS A 121 -2.53 9.80 -0.25
N LYS A 122 -1.37 9.21 -0.60
CA LYS A 122 -1.25 8.18 -1.63
C LYS A 122 -0.65 6.92 -1.01
N ASP A 123 -1.32 5.80 -1.19
CA ASP A 123 -0.85 4.49 -0.72
C ASP A 123 -0.65 3.58 -1.93
N LEU A 124 0.58 3.08 -2.11
CA LEU A 124 0.95 2.18 -3.19
C LEU A 124 0.52 0.75 -2.88
N PHE A 125 -0.08 0.08 -3.86
CA PHE A 125 -0.47 -1.33 -3.71
C PHE A 125 -0.48 -2.06 -5.05
N GLY A 126 -0.59 -3.41 -5.00
CA GLY A 126 -0.75 -4.26 -6.18
C GLY A 126 -1.85 -5.29 -5.95
N TYR A 127 -2.61 -5.61 -6.99
CA TYR A 127 -3.58 -6.69 -6.97
C TYR A 127 -2.87 -8.02 -7.03
N ARG A 128 -2.99 -8.85 -5.99
CA ARG A 128 -2.41 -10.20 -5.93
C ARG A 128 -3.16 -11.07 -4.93
N TYR A 129 -3.19 -12.37 -5.21
CA TYR A 129 -3.64 -13.39 -4.28
C TYR A 129 -2.61 -14.51 -4.23
N TYR A 130 -2.59 -15.28 -3.17
CA TYR A 130 -1.62 -16.35 -2.99
C TYR A 130 -2.19 -17.50 -2.18
N HIS A 131 -1.65 -18.69 -2.42
CA HIS A 131 -1.98 -19.88 -1.66
C HIS A 131 -0.72 -20.61 -1.19
N TRP A 132 -0.86 -21.29 -0.06
CA TRP A 132 0.13 -22.20 0.46
C TRP A 132 -0.52 -23.56 0.64
N THR A 133 0.03 -24.59 0.01
CA THR A 133 -0.44 -25.97 0.16
C THR A 133 0.71 -26.89 0.56
N PRO A 134 0.46 -27.93 1.36
CA PRO A 134 1.51 -28.87 1.78
C PRO A 134 2.21 -29.57 0.61
N ASN A 135 1.48 -29.88 -0.45
CA ASN A 135 1.99 -30.70 -1.56
C ASN A 135 2.51 -29.86 -2.73
N GLU A 136 1.95 -28.68 -2.97
CA GLU A 136 2.27 -27.86 -4.13
C GLU A 136 3.11 -26.63 -3.76
N GLY A 137 3.19 -26.29 -2.47
CA GLY A 137 3.95 -25.16 -1.97
C GLY A 137 3.23 -23.83 -2.19
N PHE A 138 3.98 -22.82 -2.56
CA PHE A 138 3.48 -21.46 -2.76
C PHE A 138 3.08 -21.20 -4.21
N SER A 139 1.91 -20.59 -4.37
CA SER A 139 1.48 -20.01 -5.65
C SER A 139 1.09 -18.55 -5.49
N LEU A 140 1.38 -17.76 -6.52
CA LEU A 140 1.03 -16.35 -6.64
C LEU A 140 0.18 -16.17 -7.90
N ASN A 141 -1.03 -15.65 -7.75
CA ASN A 141 -2.00 -15.47 -8.84
C ASN A 141 -2.27 -16.77 -9.63
N GLY A 142 -2.31 -17.92 -8.93
CA GLY A 142 -2.50 -19.24 -9.52
C GLY A 142 -1.24 -19.88 -10.10
N GLU A 143 -0.13 -19.16 -10.22
CA GLU A 143 1.13 -19.69 -10.71
C GLU A 143 2.03 -20.17 -9.57
N ARG A 144 2.59 -21.39 -9.70
CA ARG A 144 3.52 -21.93 -8.71
C ARG A 144 4.84 -21.17 -8.75
N ILE A 145 5.23 -20.62 -7.60
CA ILE A 145 6.48 -19.87 -7.43
C ILE A 145 7.44 -20.65 -6.53
N LYS A 146 8.64 -20.89 -7.03
CA LYS A 146 9.76 -21.38 -6.21
C LYS A 146 10.54 -20.19 -5.70
N PHE A 147 10.71 -20.07 -4.37
CA PHE A 147 11.48 -18.98 -3.80
C PHE A 147 12.96 -19.14 -4.03
N HIS A 148 13.55 -18.14 -4.66
CA HIS A 148 14.98 -17.88 -4.71
C HIS A 148 15.22 -16.65 -3.84
N GLY A 149 15.36 -16.87 -2.53
CA GLY A 149 15.34 -15.80 -1.52
C GLY A 149 16.71 -15.49 -0.97
N VAL A 150 16.85 -14.27 -0.48
CA VAL A 150 18.00 -13.81 0.32
C VAL A 150 17.53 -13.21 1.63
N SER A 151 18.39 -13.28 2.65
CA SER A 151 18.20 -12.56 3.91
C SER A 151 18.97 -11.24 3.87
N LEU A 152 18.32 -10.16 4.27
CA LEU A 152 18.89 -8.82 4.28
C LEU A 152 18.82 -8.21 5.67
N HIS A 153 19.95 -7.68 6.12
CA HIS A 153 19.99 -6.71 7.21
C HIS A 153 19.87 -5.28 6.65
N HIS A 154 19.45 -4.36 7.50
CA HIS A 154 19.35 -2.94 7.17
C HIS A 154 20.71 -2.24 7.34
N ASP A 155 21.67 -2.64 6.52
CA ASP A 155 23.02 -2.09 6.48
C ASP A 155 23.46 -1.82 5.05
N HIS A 156 24.25 -0.78 4.87
CA HIS A 156 24.72 -0.32 3.57
C HIS A 156 26.23 -0.03 3.58
N GLY A 157 27.02 -0.82 4.27
CA GLY A 157 28.46 -0.67 4.38
C GLY A 157 28.83 0.69 4.98
N ALA A 158 29.44 1.56 4.20
CA ALA A 158 29.89 2.88 4.69
C ALA A 158 28.74 3.80 5.18
N LEU A 159 27.51 3.56 4.75
CA LEU A 159 26.32 4.32 5.20
C LEU A 159 25.76 3.79 6.52
N GLY A 160 26.24 2.63 7.00
CA GLY A 160 25.71 1.98 8.19
C GLY A 160 24.25 1.60 8.02
N ALA A 161 23.44 1.88 9.04
CA ALA A 161 22.00 1.59 9.05
C ALA A 161 21.14 2.79 8.57
N GLU A 162 21.73 3.76 7.89
CA GLU A 162 20.98 4.90 7.35
C GLU A 162 20.08 4.45 6.18
N GLU A 163 18.83 4.91 6.21
CA GLU A 163 17.86 4.65 5.16
C GLU A 163 18.13 5.56 3.94
N ASN A 164 18.72 5.00 2.89
CA ASN A 164 19.00 5.71 1.65
C ASN A 164 18.35 5.03 0.46
N TYR A 165 17.31 5.67 -0.11
CA TYR A 165 16.53 5.12 -1.22
C TYR A 165 17.39 4.62 -2.38
N LYS A 166 18.36 5.40 -2.84
CA LYS A 166 19.18 5.03 -4.01
C LYS A 166 20.10 3.85 -3.72
N ALA A 167 20.64 3.76 -2.51
CA ALA A 167 21.46 2.64 -2.09
C ALA A 167 20.63 1.35 -1.99
N GLU A 168 19.46 1.43 -1.34
CA GLU A 168 18.54 0.29 -1.22
C GLU A 168 18.00 -0.15 -2.58
N TYR A 169 17.55 0.79 -3.41
CA TYR A 169 17.08 0.48 -4.77
C TYR A 169 18.14 -0.24 -5.59
N ARG A 170 19.39 0.26 -5.56
CA ARG A 170 20.50 -0.39 -6.27
C ARG A 170 20.76 -1.81 -5.77
N ARG A 171 20.76 -1.99 -4.44
CA ARG A 171 20.97 -3.30 -3.80
C ARG A 171 19.89 -4.31 -4.22
N LEU A 172 18.62 -3.94 -4.06
CA LEU A 172 17.50 -4.81 -4.41
C LEU A 172 17.42 -5.08 -5.91
N LYS A 173 17.72 -4.09 -6.75
CA LYS A 173 17.79 -4.26 -8.20
C LYS A 173 18.86 -5.28 -8.60
N GLN A 174 20.06 -5.20 -8.04
CA GLN A 174 21.12 -6.18 -8.30
C GLN A 174 20.69 -7.60 -7.89
N MET A 175 20.00 -7.75 -6.76
CA MET A 175 19.46 -9.04 -6.34
C MET A 175 18.40 -9.55 -7.31
N LYS A 176 17.51 -8.70 -7.78
CA LYS A 176 16.53 -9.07 -8.82
C LYS A 176 17.22 -9.54 -10.10
N GLU A 177 18.25 -8.83 -10.56
CA GLU A 177 19.06 -9.19 -11.74
C GLU A 177 19.81 -10.52 -11.56
N MET A 178 20.14 -10.91 -10.33
CA MET A 178 20.69 -12.22 -9.99
C MET A 178 19.64 -13.36 -9.95
N GLY A 179 18.36 -13.05 -10.17
CA GLY A 179 17.27 -14.03 -10.14
C GLY A 179 16.60 -14.20 -8.78
N VAL A 180 16.87 -13.32 -7.81
CA VAL A 180 16.16 -13.29 -6.53
C VAL A 180 14.72 -12.83 -6.75
N ASN A 181 13.77 -13.54 -6.14
CA ASN A 181 12.33 -13.22 -6.19
C ASN A 181 11.67 -13.12 -4.81
N ALA A 182 12.46 -13.25 -3.74
CA ALA A 182 11.97 -13.15 -2.37
C ALA A 182 13.05 -12.59 -1.45
N ILE A 183 12.64 -11.77 -0.50
CA ILE A 183 13.53 -11.16 0.50
C ILE A 183 13.01 -11.47 1.89
N ARG A 184 13.89 -11.93 2.77
CA ARG A 184 13.63 -12.01 4.19
C ARG A 184 14.36 -10.87 4.90
N THR A 185 13.62 -9.94 5.48
CA THR A 185 14.22 -8.91 6.33
C THR A 185 14.59 -9.49 7.68
N THR A 186 15.87 -9.42 8.04
CA THR A 186 16.43 -10.06 9.25
C THR A 186 16.88 -9.03 10.28
N HIS A 187 16.43 -9.06 11.50
CA HIS A 187 15.27 -9.79 12.07
C HIS A 187 14.21 -8.79 12.51
N ASN A 188 14.13 -7.66 11.81
CA ASN A 188 13.29 -6.51 12.12
C ASN A 188 12.28 -6.26 10.98
N PRO A 189 11.18 -5.56 11.24
CA PRO A 189 10.33 -5.05 10.19
C PRO A 189 11.14 -4.22 9.19
N ALA A 190 10.88 -4.43 7.89
CA ALA A 190 11.48 -3.60 6.86
C ALA A 190 11.00 -2.15 6.97
N SER A 191 11.81 -1.22 6.51
CA SER A 191 11.37 0.16 6.36
C SER A 191 10.26 0.26 5.30
N PRO A 192 9.36 1.24 5.41
CA PRO A 192 8.37 1.50 4.35
C PRO A 192 9.01 1.67 2.97
N GLN A 193 10.17 2.27 2.91
CA GLN A 193 10.96 2.49 1.69
C GLN A 193 11.43 1.16 1.07
N THR A 194 11.97 0.24 1.87
CA THR A 194 12.36 -1.09 1.41
C THR A 194 11.16 -1.87 0.84
N LEU A 195 10.00 -1.81 1.51
CA LEU A 195 8.77 -2.45 1.04
C LEU A 195 8.28 -1.84 -0.29
N GLN A 196 8.35 -0.52 -0.41
CA GLN A 196 8.01 0.16 -1.66
C GLN A 196 8.92 -0.27 -2.80
N ILE A 197 10.24 -0.28 -2.59
CA ILE A 197 11.23 -0.68 -3.60
C ILE A 197 11.02 -2.16 -4.01
N ALA A 198 10.76 -3.04 -3.04
CA ALA A 198 10.46 -4.45 -3.30
C ALA A 198 9.21 -4.59 -4.19
N ALA A 199 8.13 -3.85 -3.87
CA ALA A 199 6.93 -3.84 -4.69
C ALA A 199 7.20 -3.32 -6.12
N GLU A 200 8.03 -2.31 -6.28
CA GLU A 200 8.43 -1.71 -7.57
C GLU A 200 9.25 -2.65 -8.43
N LEU A 201 10.09 -3.48 -7.82
CA LEU A 201 10.98 -4.41 -8.49
C LEU A 201 10.38 -5.81 -8.67
N GLY A 202 9.23 -6.09 -8.08
CA GLY A 202 8.63 -7.43 -8.11
C GLY A 202 9.40 -8.42 -7.23
N LEU A 203 9.63 -8.04 -5.97
CA LEU A 203 10.32 -8.86 -4.97
C LEU A 203 9.39 -9.15 -3.77
#